data_9c424d2b62d0555e0f342d7fee85b88f
#
_entry.id   9c424d2b62d0555e0f342d7fee85b88f
#
_cell.length_a   1.000
_cell.length_b   1.000
_cell.length_c   1.000
_cell.angle_alpha   90.00
_cell.angle_beta   90.00
_cell.angle_gamma   90.00
#
_symmetry.space_group_name_H-M   'P 1'
#
loop_
_entity.id
_entity.type
_entity.pdbx_description
1 polymer ?
#
loop_
_entity_poly.entity_id
_entity_poly.type
_entity_poly.pdbx_seq_one_letter_code
_entity_poly.pdbx_strand_id
1 'polypeptide(L)'
;SNKFLCKRKKETIIMLERVKEIIEEQLNVEGVEITEATRFKEDLEADSLDLFELVMAFEEEYGVEIPSEDLEKITTVGSVIDYMKAKGVNA
;
A
#
# COMPACT_ATOMS: atom_id res chain seq x y z
N SER A 1 -6.29 -4.16 -27.76
CA SER A 1 -5.08 -3.71 -27.09
C SER A 1 -5.38 -2.78 -25.93
N ASN A 2 -6.33 -1.90 -26.11
CA ASN A 2 -6.71 -0.96 -25.06
C ASN A 2 -7.32 -1.67 -23.84
N LYS A 3 -7.93 -2.82 -24.07
CA LYS A 3 -8.52 -3.59 -22.97
C LYS A 3 -7.48 -4.03 -21.95
N PHE A 4 -6.30 -4.40 -22.42
CA PHE A 4 -5.23 -4.82 -21.50
C PHE A 4 -4.71 -3.66 -20.68
N LEU A 5 -4.53 -2.51 -21.31
CA LEU A 5 -4.09 -1.32 -20.61
C LEU A 5 -5.12 -0.86 -19.56
N CYS A 6 -6.39 -0.88 -19.94
CA CYS A 6 -7.48 -0.52 -19.03
C CYS A 6 -7.55 -1.48 -17.85
N LYS A 7 -7.34 -2.77 -18.10
CA LYS A 7 -7.37 -3.77 -17.06
C LYS A 7 -6.25 -3.55 -16.05
N ARG A 8 -5.04 -3.24 -16.53
CA ARG A 8 -3.91 -2.96 -15.66
C ARG A 8 -4.15 -1.71 -14.82
N LYS A 9 -4.70 -0.67 -15.41
CA LYS A 9 -5.03 0.54 -14.68
C LYS A 9 -6.09 0.28 -13.63
N LYS A 10 -7.10 -0.53 -13.95
CA LYS A 10 -8.12 -0.90 -12.98
C LYS A 10 -7.54 -1.67 -11.81
N GLU A 11 -6.66 -2.61 -12.07
CA GLU A 11 -6.02 -3.38 -11.02
C GLU A 11 -5.21 -2.47 -10.09
N THR A 12 -4.45 -1.55 -10.66
CA THR A 12 -3.65 -0.60 -9.88
C THR A 12 -4.55 0.32 -9.07
N ILE A 13 -5.63 0.82 -9.67
CA ILE A 13 -6.56 1.71 -8.98
C ILE A 13 -7.28 1.00 -7.85
N ILE A 14 -7.73 -0.23 -8.09
CA ILE A 14 -8.41 -1.03 -7.07
C ILE A 14 -7.46 -1.30 -5.91
N MET A 15 -6.24 -1.66 -6.19
CA MET A 15 -5.24 -1.91 -5.17
C MET A 15 -4.93 -0.64 -4.38
N LEU A 16 -4.78 0.48 -5.06
CA LEU A 16 -4.54 1.77 -4.41
C LEU A 16 -5.69 2.14 -3.48
N GLU A 17 -6.92 1.96 -3.92
CA GLU A 17 -8.09 2.25 -3.11
C GLU A 17 -8.13 1.38 -1.86
N ARG A 18 -7.83 0.11 -2.00
CA ARG A 18 -7.81 -0.82 -0.87
C ARG A 18 -6.71 -0.48 0.12
N VAL A 19 -5.52 -0.22 -0.40
CA VAL A 19 -4.39 0.21 0.44
C VAL A 19 -4.74 1.48 1.19
N LYS A 20 -5.38 2.41 0.50
CA LYS A 20 -5.81 3.67 1.08
C LYS A 20 -6.79 3.45 2.24
N GLU A 21 -7.78 2.57 2.06
CA GLU A 21 -8.72 2.24 3.11
C GLU A 21 -8.02 1.64 4.33
N ILE A 22 -7.09 0.74 4.10
CA ILE A 22 -6.34 0.11 5.18
C ILE A 22 -5.52 1.16 5.94
N ILE A 23 -4.88 2.07 5.22
CA ILE A 23 -4.10 3.15 5.82
C ILE A 23 -4.99 4.04 6.68
N GLU A 24 -6.15 4.42 6.17
CA GLU A 24 -7.07 5.27 6.89
C GLU A 24 -7.55 4.61 8.19
N GLU A 25 -7.83 3.31 8.15
CA GLU A 25 -8.24 2.57 9.33
C GLU A 25 -7.13 2.43 10.35
N GLN A 26 -5.93 2.05 9.91
CA GLN A 26 -4.82 1.77 10.82
C GLN A 26 -4.26 3.04 11.45
N LEU A 27 -4.18 4.11 10.69
CA LEU A 27 -3.63 5.37 11.18
C LEU A 27 -4.72 6.32 11.68
N ASN A 28 -5.97 5.93 11.54
CA ASN A 28 -7.11 6.71 11.97
C ASN A 28 -7.09 8.12 11.36
N VAL A 29 -6.79 8.19 10.07
CA VAL A 29 -6.80 9.45 9.31
C VAL A 29 -7.95 9.44 8.32
N GLU A 30 -8.66 10.54 8.24
CA GLU A 30 -9.77 10.70 7.31
C GLU A 30 -9.60 11.99 6.53
N GLY A 31 -10.02 11.95 5.28
CA GLY A 31 -9.98 13.14 4.43
C GLY A 31 -8.60 13.52 3.95
N VAL A 32 -7.61 12.66 4.18
CA VAL A 32 -6.26 12.89 3.67
C VAL A 32 -6.17 12.35 2.26
N GLU A 33 -5.59 13.13 1.37
CA GLU A 33 -5.39 12.68 0.01
C GLU A 33 -4.21 11.72 -0.02
N ILE A 34 -4.50 10.44 -0.28
CA ILE A 34 -3.49 9.40 -0.34
C ILE A 34 -3.28 8.99 -1.78
N THR A 35 -2.05 9.12 -2.25
CA THR A 35 -1.67 8.76 -3.61
C THR A 35 -0.49 7.80 -3.55
N GLU A 36 -0.06 7.33 -4.71
CA GLU A 36 1.13 6.47 -4.78
C GLU A 36 2.38 7.19 -4.31
N ALA A 37 2.42 8.52 -4.45
CA ALA A 37 3.56 9.32 -4.02
C ALA A 37 3.53 9.66 -2.53
N THR A 38 2.44 9.36 -1.84
CA THR A 38 2.31 9.64 -0.40
C THR A 38 3.35 8.85 0.39
N ARG A 39 4.09 9.54 1.24
CA ARG A 39 5.13 8.94 2.07
C ARG A 39 4.58 8.69 3.47
N PHE A 40 4.80 7.49 3.98
CA PHE A 40 4.26 7.09 5.26
C PHE A 40 4.78 7.92 6.42
N LYS A 41 6.09 8.14 6.46
CA LYS A 41 6.69 8.87 7.57
C LYS A 41 6.51 10.38 7.48
N GLU A 42 6.64 10.93 6.29
CA GLU A 42 6.60 12.38 6.09
C GLU A 42 5.20 12.94 5.88
N ASP A 43 4.41 12.27 5.05
CA ASP A 43 3.08 12.76 4.70
C ASP A 43 2.00 12.29 5.66
N LEU A 44 2.13 11.08 6.17
CA LEU A 44 1.16 10.50 7.10
C LEU A 44 1.64 10.53 8.55
N GLU A 45 2.85 10.97 8.79
CA GLU A 45 3.47 11.06 10.10
C GLU A 45 3.46 9.72 10.85
N ALA A 46 3.52 8.62 10.10
CA ALA A 46 3.56 7.29 10.68
C ALA A 46 4.97 6.99 11.21
N ASP A 47 5.06 6.57 12.45
CA ASP A 47 6.34 6.15 13.00
C ASP A 47 6.59 4.67 12.65
N SER A 48 7.69 4.13 13.18
CA SER A 48 8.08 2.74 12.86
C SER A 48 7.04 1.73 13.32
N LEU A 49 6.41 1.98 14.46
CA LEU A 49 5.38 1.09 14.98
C LEU A 49 4.13 1.14 14.11
N ASP A 50 3.73 2.33 13.73
CA ASP A 50 2.57 2.52 12.84
C ASP A 50 2.80 1.84 11.51
N LEU A 51 4.00 1.98 10.95
CA LEU A 51 4.35 1.34 9.70
C LEU A 51 4.31 -0.18 9.82
N PHE A 52 4.83 -0.69 10.94
CA PHE A 52 4.82 -2.12 11.20
C PHE A 52 3.40 -2.68 11.27
N GLU A 53 2.53 -2.00 11.98
CA GLU A 53 1.11 -2.41 12.07
C GLU A 53 0.43 -2.33 10.72
N LEU A 54 0.74 -1.30 9.94
CA LEU A 54 0.18 -1.12 8.61
C LEU A 54 0.61 -2.26 7.69
N VAL A 55 1.88 -2.63 7.74
CA VAL A 55 2.41 -3.73 6.94
C VAL A 55 1.74 -5.04 7.34
N MET A 56 1.52 -5.27 8.62
CA MET A 56 0.81 -6.46 9.09
C MET A 56 -0.61 -6.53 8.54
N ALA A 57 -1.28 -5.39 8.48
CA ALA A 57 -2.61 -5.33 7.92
C ALA A 57 -2.61 -5.69 6.43
N PHE A 58 -1.61 -5.23 5.69
CA PHE A 58 -1.46 -5.58 4.28
C PHE A 58 -1.17 -7.07 4.11
N GLU A 59 -0.35 -7.63 4.97
CA GLU A 59 -0.06 -9.06 4.93
C GLU A 59 -1.33 -9.90 5.10
N GLU A 60 -2.16 -9.52 6.04
CA GLU A 60 -3.43 -10.23 6.29
C GLU A 60 -4.41 -10.05 5.14
N GLU A 61 -4.50 -8.83 4.60
CA GLU A 61 -5.44 -8.54 3.54
C GLU A 61 -5.10 -9.26 2.24
N TYR A 62 -3.82 -9.32 1.90
CA TYR A 62 -3.38 -9.89 0.63
C TYR A 62 -2.73 -11.25 0.75
N GLY A 63 -2.53 -11.75 1.95
CA GLY A 63 -1.93 -13.06 2.15
C GLY A 63 -0.48 -13.13 1.72
N VAL A 64 0.28 -12.05 1.92
CA VAL A 64 1.69 -12.00 1.57
C VAL A 64 2.54 -11.84 2.81
N GLU A 65 3.81 -12.19 2.71
CA GLU A 65 4.76 -11.97 3.78
C GLU A 65 5.69 -10.83 3.39
N ILE A 66 5.82 -9.87 4.29
CA ILE A 66 6.73 -8.74 4.10
C ILE A 66 7.74 -8.78 5.24
N PRO A 67 8.96 -9.27 4.98
CA PRO A 67 9.99 -9.33 6.03
C PRO A 67 10.33 -7.95 6.57
N SER A 68 10.73 -7.88 7.82
CA SER A 68 11.11 -6.61 8.43
C SER A 68 12.27 -5.93 7.70
N GLU A 69 13.11 -6.72 7.04
CA GLU A 69 14.20 -6.19 6.24
C GLU A 69 13.71 -5.34 5.08
N ASP A 70 12.56 -5.70 4.53
CA ASP A 70 11.99 -4.99 3.40
C ASP A 70 11.16 -3.76 3.81
N LEU A 71 10.92 -3.58 5.09
CA LEU A 71 10.21 -2.40 5.58
C LEU A 71 10.92 -1.11 5.22
N GLU A 72 12.22 -1.14 5.17
CA GLU A 72 13.02 0.02 4.79
C GLU A 72 12.81 0.43 3.33
N LYS A 73 12.40 -0.52 2.51
CA LYS A 73 12.12 -0.28 1.09
C LYS A 73 10.73 0.28 0.87
N ILE A 74 9.87 0.12 1.85
CA ILE A 74 8.49 0.57 1.79
C ILE A 74 8.39 1.95 2.40
N THR A 75 8.66 2.97 1.60
CA THR A 75 8.65 4.36 2.06
C THR A 75 7.43 5.12 1.58
N THR A 76 6.85 4.70 0.47
CA THR A 76 5.66 5.34 -0.10
C THR A 76 4.57 4.31 -0.34
N VAL A 77 3.35 4.80 -0.56
CA VAL A 77 2.21 3.94 -0.91
C VAL A 77 2.50 3.17 -2.20
N GLY A 78 3.08 3.83 -3.19
CA GLY A 78 3.48 3.16 -4.43
C GLY A 78 4.48 2.05 -4.23
N SER A 79 5.40 2.24 -3.28
CA SER A 79 6.40 1.21 -2.96
C SER A 79 5.73 -0.07 -2.43
N VAL A 80 4.70 0.09 -1.59
CA VAL A 80 3.95 -1.06 -1.08
C VAL A 80 3.23 -1.78 -2.22
N ILE A 81 2.59 -1.03 -3.08
CA ILE A 81 1.85 -1.60 -4.21
C ILE A 81 2.79 -2.36 -5.13
N ASP A 82 3.92 -1.75 -5.47
CA ASP A 82 4.92 -2.39 -6.32
C ASP A 82 5.48 -3.66 -5.67
N TYR A 83 5.74 -3.60 -4.36
CA TYR A 83 6.23 -4.73 -3.62
C TYR A 83 5.24 -5.90 -3.67
N MET A 84 3.99 -5.63 -3.43
CA MET A 84 2.95 -6.66 -3.45
C MET A 84 2.75 -7.24 -4.85
N LYS A 85 2.82 -6.40 -5.88
CA LYS A 85 2.74 -6.89 -7.26
C LYS A 85 3.89 -7.80 -7.59
N ALA A 86 5.09 -7.47 -7.12
CA ALA A 86 6.27 -8.30 -7.31
C ALA A 86 6.14 -9.66 -6.62
N LYS A 87 5.34 -9.72 -5.56
CA LYS A 87 5.05 -10.98 -4.85
C LYS A 87 3.93 -11.77 -5.49
N GLY A 88 3.34 -11.27 -6.57
CA GLY A 88 2.28 -11.95 -7.30
C GLY A 88 0.88 -11.63 -6.80
N VAL A 89 0.73 -10.58 -6.02
CA VAL A 89 -0.58 -10.16 -5.53
C VAL A 89 -1.36 -9.49 -6.65
N ASN A 90 -2.59 -9.91 -6.84
CA ASN A 90 -3.51 -9.29 -7.76
C ASN A 90 -4.68 -8.71 -6.98
N ALA A 91 -4.99 -7.46 -7.28
CA ALA A 91 -6.09 -6.78 -6.62
C ALA A 91 -7.45 -7.26 -7.14
#